data_b975d127a415fd4916d4f265493d754a
#
_entry.id   b975d127a415fd4916d4f265493d754a
#
_cell.length_a   1.000
_cell.length_b   1.000
_cell.length_c   1.000
_cell.angle_alpha   90.00
_cell.angle_beta   90.00
_cell.angle_gamma   90.00
#
_symmetry.space_group_name_H-M   'P 1'
#
loop_
_entity.id
_entity.type
_entity.pdbx_description
1 polymer ?
#
loop_
_entity_poly.entity_id
_entity_poly.type
_entity_poly.pdbx_seq_one_letter_code
_entity_poly.pdbx_strand_id
1 'polypeptide(L)'
;MNTKVSGRKAAHAAHGNTLLIAFQDALERLRKEMGLTRCAFAERLGIPRSSYFHLMTEAANPSLDYIELIAERAGVEPIAFLRKDARRDTRHFRVDVR
;
A
#
# COMPACT_ATOMS: atom_id res chain seq x y z
N MET A 1 7.84 -18.09 -23.34
CA MET A 1 8.09 -16.80 -22.73
C MET A 1 6.84 -16.18 -22.19
N ASN A 2 5.88 -16.00 -23.04
CA ASN A 2 4.62 -15.44 -22.55
C ASN A 2 4.00 -16.30 -21.48
N THR A 3 4.14 -17.58 -21.66
CA THR A 3 3.59 -18.53 -20.71
C THR A 3 4.20 -18.29 -19.34
N LYS A 4 5.49 -18.03 -19.32
CA LYS A 4 6.17 -17.83 -18.07
C LYS A 4 5.68 -16.55 -17.38
N VAL A 5 5.52 -15.50 -18.16
CA VAL A 5 5.03 -14.25 -17.61
C VAL A 5 3.62 -14.43 -17.10
N SER A 6 2.79 -15.11 -17.87
CA SER A 6 1.42 -15.36 -17.45
C SER A 6 1.39 -16.18 -16.19
N GLY A 7 2.25 -17.17 -16.11
CA GLY A 7 2.30 -18.01 -14.92
C GLY A 7 2.67 -17.22 -13.69
N ARG A 8 3.61 -16.31 -13.86
CA ARG A 8 4.02 -15.50 -12.73
C ARG A 8 2.91 -14.59 -12.28
N LYS A 9 2.19 -14.00 -13.20
CA LYS A 9 1.07 -13.17 -12.86
C LYS A 9 -0.03 -13.95 -12.17
N ALA A 10 -0.28 -15.13 -12.70
CA ALA A 10 -1.31 -15.96 -12.10
C ALA A 10 -0.93 -16.36 -10.70
N ALA A 11 0.34 -16.72 -10.50
CA ALA A 11 0.79 -17.09 -9.17
C ALA A 11 0.70 -15.92 -8.22
N HIS A 12 1.04 -14.74 -8.71
CA HIS A 12 0.96 -13.54 -7.89
C HIS A 12 -0.48 -13.28 -7.48
N ALA A 13 -1.39 -13.39 -8.43
CA ALA A 13 -2.80 -13.19 -8.15
C ALA A 13 -3.31 -14.26 -7.21
N ALA A 14 -2.84 -15.49 -7.38
CA ALA A 14 -3.27 -16.57 -6.53
C ALA A 14 -2.86 -16.36 -5.09
N HIS A 15 -1.75 -15.65 -4.88
CA HIS A 15 -1.31 -15.34 -3.52
C HIS A 15 -2.05 -14.15 -2.93
N GLY A 16 -2.93 -13.52 -3.71
CA GLY A 16 -3.80 -12.50 -3.19
C GLY A 16 -3.21 -11.12 -3.10
N ASN A 17 -2.02 -10.92 -3.68
CA ASN A 17 -1.40 -9.59 -3.67
C ASN A 17 -1.43 -8.98 -2.28
N THR A 18 -1.05 -9.75 -1.30
CA THR A 18 -1.21 -9.36 0.10
C THR A 18 -0.55 -8.04 0.42
N LEU A 19 0.68 -7.86 -0.06
CA LEU A 19 1.39 -6.61 0.23
C LEU A 19 0.75 -5.42 -0.44
N LEU A 20 0.28 -5.60 -1.66
CA LEU A 20 -0.36 -4.50 -2.36
C LEU A 20 -1.63 -4.09 -1.63
N ILE A 21 -2.42 -5.06 -1.21
CA ILE A 21 -3.65 -4.77 -0.50
C ILE A 21 -3.35 -4.06 0.81
N ALA A 22 -2.35 -4.53 1.54
CA ALA A 22 -1.97 -3.89 2.79
C ALA A 22 -1.56 -2.44 2.56
N PHE A 23 -0.79 -2.21 1.50
CA PHE A 23 -0.34 -0.88 1.16
C PHE A 23 -1.53 0.02 0.81
N GLN A 24 -2.43 -0.48 -0.04
CA GLN A 24 -3.59 0.30 -0.45
C GLN A 24 -4.51 0.60 0.74
N ASP A 25 -4.72 -0.38 1.59
CA ASP A 25 -5.57 -0.17 2.76
C ASP A 25 -4.96 0.86 3.70
N ALA A 26 -3.65 0.78 3.89
CA ALA A 26 -2.98 1.71 4.79
C ALA A 26 -3.06 3.13 4.25
N LEU A 27 -2.86 3.29 2.95
CA LEU A 27 -2.96 4.61 2.33
C LEU A 27 -4.35 5.20 2.49
N GLU A 28 -5.36 4.39 2.21
CA GLU A 28 -6.73 4.89 2.31
C GLU A 28 -7.12 5.18 3.75
N ARG A 29 -6.63 4.37 4.66
CA ARG A 29 -6.91 4.61 6.07
C ARG A 29 -6.30 5.93 6.52
N LEU A 30 -5.06 6.16 6.13
CA LEU A 30 -4.38 7.40 6.49
C LEU A 30 -5.09 8.58 5.86
N ARG A 31 -5.49 8.45 4.60
CA ARG A 31 -6.19 9.53 3.93
C ARG A 31 -7.47 9.92 4.67
N LYS A 32 -8.21 8.90 5.07
CA LYS A 32 -9.47 9.15 5.77
C LYS A 32 -9.23 9.77 7.14
N GLU A 33 -8.19 9.33 7.82
CA GLU A 33 -7.85 9.90 9.11
C GLU A 33 -7.49 11.37 8.98
N MET A 34 -6.89 11.74 7.86
CA MET A 34 -6.54 13.13 7.62
C MET A 34 -7.71 13.95 7.07
N GLY A 35 -8.81 13.27 6.76
CA GLY A 35 -9.98 13.96 6.26
C GLY A 35 -9.84 14.50 4.86
N LEU A 36 -9.01 13.88 4.04
CA LEU A 36 -8.71 14.39 2.71
C LEU A 36 -9.38 13.54 1.64
N THR A 37 -9.73 14.21 0.53
CA THR A 37 -10.13 13.49 -0.66
C THR A 37 -8.90 12.84 -1.28
N ARG A 38 -9.13 11.94 -2.22
CA ARG A 38 -8.01 11.30 -2.89
C ARG A 38 -7.16 12.31 -3.64
N CYS A 39 -7.81 13.27 -4.29
CA CYS A 39 -7.07 14.31 -5.02
C CYS A 39 -6.23 15.14 -4.06
N ALA A 40 -6.81 15.53 -2.94
CA ALA A 40 -6.07 16.34 -1.98
C ALA A 40 -4.94 15.54 -1.35
N PHE A 41 -5.17 14.27 -1.12
CA PHE A 41 -4.13 13.42 -0.55
C PHE A 41 -2.97 13.25 -1.53
N ALA A 42 -3.29 13.04 -2.81
CA ALA A 42 -2.24 12.96 -3.83
C ALA A 42 -1.41 14.24 -3.83
N GLU A 43 -2.07 15.36 -3.74
CA GLU A 43 -1.39 16.65 -3.68
C GLU A 43 -0.49 16.72 -2.46
N ARG A 44 -1.01 16.29 -1.33
CA ARG A 44 -0.24 16.29 -0.10
C ARG A 44 1.00 15.42 -0.24
N LEU A 45 0.88 14.30 -0.92
CA LEU A 45 2.00 13.40 -1.14
C LEU A 45 2.93 13.88 -2.25
N GLY A 46 2.51 14.89 -3.00
CA GLY A 46 3.34 15.41 -4.08
C GLY A 46 3.40 14.49 -5.28
N ILE A 47 2.35 13.72 -5.52
CA ILE A 47 2.30 12.85 -6.68
C ILE A 47 1.10 13.25 -7.54
N PRO A 48 1.18 12.94 -8.85
CA PRO A 48 0.03 13.24 -9.72
C PRO A 48 -1.21 12.47 -9.27
N ARG A 49 -2.37 13.05 -9.50
CA ARG A 49 -3.61 12.39 -9.15
C ARG A 49 -3.74 11.06 -9.86
N SER A 50 -3.37 11.02 -11.15
CA SER A 50 -3.46 9.79 -11.90
C SER A 50 -2.60 8.71 -11.27
N SER A 51 -1.45 9.08 -10.72
CA SER A 51 -0.61 8.11 -10.06
C SER A 51 -1.29 7.55 -8.82
N TYR A 52 -1.94 8.42 -8.06
CA TYR A 52 -2.62 7.93 -6.86
C TYR A 52 -3.76 6.98 -7.23
N PHE A 53 -4.54 7.34 -8.24
CA PHE A 53 -5.63 6.47 -8.63
C PHE A 53 -5.13 5.15 -9.18
N HIS A 54 -4.01 5.18 -9.91
CA HIS A 54 -3.43 3.94 -10.38
C HIS A 54 -2.95 3.06 -9.21
N LEU A 55 -2.43 3.69 -8.18
CA LEU A 55 -1.98 2.93 -7.01
C LEU A 55 -3.11 2.14 -6.35
N MET A 56 -4.34 2.57 -6.58
CA MET A 56 -5.48 1.92 -5.97
C MET A 56 -6.07 0.82 -6.82
N THR A 57 -5.44 0.50 -7.94
CA THR A 57 -5.96 -0.55 -8.82
C THR A 57 -5.24 -1.86 -8.57
N GLU A 58 -5.81 -2.92 -9.10
CA GLU A 58 -5.18 -4.24 -9.01
C GLU A 58 -3.91 -4.34 -9.81
N ALA A 59 -3.76 -3.45 -10.78
CA ALA A 59 -2.58 -3.47 -11.64
C ALA A 59 -1.40 -2.73 -11.04
N ALA A 60 -1.59 -2.11 -9.90
CA ALA A 60 -0.52 -1.34 -9.29
C ALA A 60 0.62 -2.24 -8.88
N ASN A 61 1.82 -1.73 -9.06
CA ASN A 61 3.02 -2.47 -8.68
C ASN A 61 4.08 -1.46 -8.29
N PRO A 62 3.88 -0.77 -7.17
CA PRO A 62 4.83 0.27 -6.77
C PRO A 62 6.17 -0.34 -6.39
N SER A 63 7.23 0.35 -6.75
CA SER A 63 8.55 -0.07 -6.35
C SER A 63 8.73 0.22 -4.86
N LEU A 64 9.71 -0.43 -4.27
CA LEU A 64 10.03 -0.15 -2.88
C LEU A 64 10.45 1.29 -2.70
N ASP A 65 11.19 1.83 -3.67
CA ASP A 65 11.57 3.23 -3.60
C ASP A 65 10.37 4.14 -3.58
N TYR A 66 9.37 3.82 -4.38
CA TYR A 66 8.18 4.65 -4.45
C TYR A 66 7.41 4.58 -3.13
N ILE A 67 7.34 3.39 -2.56
CA ILE A 67 6.67 3.23 -1.27
C ILE A 67 7.40 4.05 -0.21
N GLU A 68 8.73 4.02 -0.22
CA GLU A 68 9.49 4.81 0.71
C GLU A 68 9.23 6.30 0.53
N LEU A 69 9.17 6.73 -0.72
CA LEU A 69 8.91 8.13 -1.01
C LEU A 69 7.56 8.56 -0.45
N ILE A 70 6.55 7.75 -0.69
CA ILE A 70 5.21 8.05 -0.20
C ILE A 70 5.19 8.08 1.31
N ALA A 71 5.84 7.12 1.94
CA ALA A 71 5.88 7.06 3.39
C ALA A 71 6.54 8.30 3.97
N GLU A 72 7.63 8.72 3.36
CA GLU A 72 8.32 9.90 3.81
C GLU A 72 7.42 11.12 3.74
N ARG A 73 6.72 11.26 2.63
CA ARG A 73 5.85 12.40 2.43
C ARG A 73 4.62 12.36 3.31
N ALA A 74 4.19 11.16 3.66
CA ALA A 74 3.05 10.98 4.55
C ALA A 74 3.45 11.09 6.02
N GLY A 75 4.74 11.05 6.30
CA GLY A 75 5.20 11.14 7.67
C GLY A 75 5.06 9.86 8.46
N VAL A 76 5.13 8.72 7.79
CA VAL A 76 4.98 7.43 8.47
C VAL A 76 6.15 6.53 8.10
N GLU A 77 6.34 5.52 8.90
CA GLU A 77 7.36 4.52 8.62
C GLU A 77 6.95 3.70 7.42
N PRO A 78 7.87 3.45 6.48
CA PRO A 78 7.51 2.66 5.30
C PRO A 78 6.95 1.29 5.64
N ILE A 79 7.49 0.66 6.67
CA ILE A 79 7.06 -0.69 7.00
C ILE A 79 5.60 -0.70 7.45
N ALA A 80 5.13 0.41 7.99
CA ALA A 80 3.75 0.49 8.44
C ALA A 80 2.77 0.33 7.28
N PHE A 81 3.18 0.72 6.07
CA PHE A 81 2.32 0.58 4.91
C PHE A 81 2.16 -0.86 4.46
N LEU A 82 3.12 -1.71 4.83
CA LEU A 82 3.11 -3.08 4.36
C LEU A 82 2.57 -4.03 5.40
N ARG A 83 2.12 -3.51 6.52
CA ARG A 83 1.58 -4.34 7.57
C ARG A 83 0.10 -4.57 7.32
N LYS A 84 -0.27 -5.82 7.28
CA LYS A 84 -1.65 -6.16 7.03
C LYS A 84 -2.47 -5.92 8.29
N ASP A 85 -3.55 -5.13 8.16
CA ASP A 85 -4.44 -4.89 9.29
C ASP A 85 -3.60 -4.46 10.51
N ALA A 86 -2.94 -3.34 10.36
CA ALA A 86 -1.96 -2.89 11.33
C ALA A 86 -2.49 -2.88 12.76
N ARG A 87 -3.74 -2.46 12.92
CA ARG A 87 -4.29 -2.35 14.25
C ARG A 87 -4.43 -3.69 14.92
N ARG A 88 -4.96 -4.64 14.19
CA ARG A 88 -5.12 -5.99 14.72
C ARG A 88 -3.79 -6.65 14.93
N ASP A 89 -2.89 -6.47 13.99
CA ASP A 89 -1.55 -7.01 14.10
C ASP A 89 -0.83 -6.46 15.32
N THR A 90 -0.99 -5.19 15.54
CA THR A 90 -0.33 -4.54 16.66
C THR A 90 -0.79 -5.13 17.98
N ARG A 91 -2.08 -5.31 18.12
CA ARG A 91 -2.61 -5.89 19.33
C ARG A 91 -2.09 -7.30 19.53
N HIS A 92 -2.15 -8.07 18.46
CA HIS A 92 -1.69 -9.44 18.50
C HIS A 92 -0.21 -9.51 18.82
N PHE A 93 0.51 -8.63 18.20
CA PHE A 93 1.95 -8.58 18.37
C PHE A 93 2.33 -8.26 19.80
N ARG A 94 1.61 -7.35 20.39
CA ARG A 94 1.89 -6.97 21.76
C ARG A 94 1.69 -8.14 22.71
N VAL A 95 0.65 -8.90 22.45
CA VAL A 95 0.40 -10.08 23.25
C VAL A 95 1.54 -11.06 23.15
N ASP A 96 2.04 -11.25 21.94
CA ASP A 96 3.12 -12.17 21.71
C ASP A 96 4.38 -11.73 22.42
N VAL A 97 4.64 -10.47 22.38
CA VAL A 97 5.87 -9.95 22.97
C VAL A 97 5.84 -10.09 24.49
N ARG A 98 4.67 -9.93 25.08
CA ARG A 98 4.54 -10.11 26.49
C ARG A 98 4.52 -11.57 26.82
#